data_e4b9b24e02c333919ff080acfdc2170b
#
_entry.id   e4b9b24e02c333919ff080acfdc2170b
#
_cell.length_a   1.000
_cell.length_b   1.000
_cell.length_c   1.000
_cell.angle_alpha   90.00
_cell.angle_beta   90.00
_cell.angle_gamma   90.00
#
_symmetry.space_group_name_H-M   'P 1'
#
loop_
_entity.id
_entity.type
_entity.pdbx_description
1 polymer ?
#
loop_
_entity_poly.entity_id
_entity_poly.type
_entity_poly.pdbx_seq_one_letter_code
_entity_poly.pdbx_strand_id
1 'polypeptide(L)'
;MPQSSSPTLVNTLLTMLLCTFLSMGFGRTLMASEQSGDMALEEAWDALNTKSYDQKARAIESIVQQNPPEAIAALKALLEGQLYIATKNENLFVMREVDDDYEFTPLFEGEAVTQARKRGFKKIRINNRIRILIHQSLASMQLQHADAAVRFAAMQEL
;
A
#
# COMPACT_ATOMS: atom_id res chain seq x y z
N MET A 1 15.39 66.20 -47.14
CA MET A 1 14.49 65.05 -46.82
C MET A 1 15.16 64.27 -45.75
N PRO A 2 14.64 64.21 -44.53
CA PRO A 2 15.23 63.50 -43.41
C PRO A 2 14.74 62.09 -43.39
N GLN A 3 15.65 61.14 -43.28
CA GLN A 3 15.38 59.73 -43.05
C GLN A 3 15.06 59.56 -41.59
N SER A 4 13.84 59.13 -41.26
CA SER A 4 13.42 58.75 -39.93
C SER A 4 13.82 57.28 -39.69
N SER A 5 14.86 57.08 -38.94
CA SER A 5 15.21 55.75 -38.40
C SER A 5 14.30 55.40 -37.21
N SER A 6 13.44 54.43 -37.41
CA SER A 6 12.46 53.99 -36.42
C SER A 6 13.14 53.32 -35.22
N PRO A 7 12.94 53.79 -34.00
CA PRO A 7 13.55 53.20 -32.79
C PRO A 7 12.89 51.89 -32.32
N THR A 8 11.89 51.39 -33.04
CA THR A 8 11.10 50.24 -32.64
C THR A 8 11.79 48.90 -32.89
N LEU A 9 12.69 48.81 -33.88
CA LEU A 9 13.38 47.54 -34.20
C LEU A 9 14.50 47.20 -33.22
N VAL A 10 15.18 48.20 -32.67
CA VAL A 10 16.26 47.98 -31.70
C VAL A 10 15.72 47.49 -30.35
N ASN A 11 14.55 48.02 -29.97
CA ASN A 11 13.92 47.63 -28.69
C ASN A 11 13.32 46.22 -28.73
N THR A 12 12.82 45.79 -29.91
CA THR A 12 12.28 44.42 -30.08
C THR A 12 13.37 43.37 -30.08
N LEU A 13 14.55 43.68 -30.61
CA LEU A 13 15.70 42.77 -30.63
C LEU A 13 16.32 42.65 -29.24
N LEU A 14 16.34 43.73 -28.44
CA LEU A 14 16.85 43.72 -27.07
C LEU A 14 15.92 42.93 -26.14
N THR A 15 14.60 43.01 -26.34
CA THR A 15 13.62 42.28 -25.55
C THR A 15 13.65 40.75 -25.87
N MET A 16 13.87 40.38 -27.12
CA MET A 16 14.04 38.96 -27.49
C MET A 16 15.35 38.36 -26.96
N LEU A 17 16.43 39.14 -26.90
CA LEU A 17 17.71 38.63 -26.37
C LEU A 17 17.65 38.47 -24.84
N LEU A 18 16.83 39.26 -24.13
CA LEU A 18 16.69 39.14 -22.67
C LEU A 18 15.82 37.94 -22.26
N CYS A 19 14.83 37.56 -23.10
CA CYS A 19 13.98 36.39 -22.83
C CYS A 19 14.69 35.03 -23.04
N THR A 20 15.73 34.99 -23.91
CA THR A 20 16.47 33.75 -24.15
C THR A 20 17.51 33.45 -23.06
N PHE A 21 17.92 34.40 -22.24
CA PHE A 21 18.89 34.20 -21.15
C PHE A 21 18.24 33.79 -19.83
N LEU A 22 16.90 33.92 -19.68
CA LEU A 22 16.20 33.58 -18.44
C LEU A 22 15.68 32.12 -18.40
N SER A 23 15.88 31.33 -19.47
CA SER A 23 15.45 29.93 -19.55
C SER A 23 16.55 28.88 -19.32
N MET A 24 17.79 29.31 -19.05
CA MET A 24 18.91 28.40 -18.73
C MET A 24 19.34 28.57 -17.27
N GLY A 25 18.51 28.20 -16.33
CA GLY A 25 18.92 28.31 -14.93
C GLY A 25 17.99 27.70 -13.91
N PHE A 26 17.03 26.89 -14.33
CA PHE A 26 16.35 26.00 -13.37
C PHE A 26 16.86 24.58 -13.61
N GLY A 27 18.03 24.32 -13.05
CA GLY A 27 18.43 22.98 -12.72
C GLY A 27 17.29 22.37 -11.91
N ARG A 28 16.48 21.54 -12.56
CA ARG A 28 15.67 20.55 -11.88
C ARG A 28 16.66 19.67 -11.13
N THR A 29 16.94 20.07 -9.89
CA THR A 29 17.32 19.10 -8.88
C THR A 29 16.14 18.13 -8.87
N LEU A 30 16.29 17.01 -9.58
CA LEU A 30 15.57 15.79 -9.28
C LEU A 30 15.98 15.46 -7.84
N MET A 31 15.28 16.09 -6.86
CA MET A 31 15.05 15.42 -5.62
C MET A 31 14.43 14.11 -6.07
N ALA A 32 15.22 13.03 -6.05
CA ALA A 32 14.68 11.71 -5.86
C ALA A 32 13.92 11.84 -4.51
N SER A 33 12.68 12.29 -4.60
CA SER A 33 11.66 11.94 -3.68
C SER A 33 11.78 10.42 -3.62
N GLU A 34 12.36 9.88 -2.56
CA GLU A 34 12.02 8.54 -2.13
C GLU A 34 10.49 8.60 -2.03
N GLN A 35 9.87 8.23 -3.14
CA GLN A 35 8.48 7.83 -3.13
C GLN A 35 8.46 6.57 -2.25
N SER A 36 8.30 6.78 -0.95
CA SER A 36 7.34 6.01 -0.20
C SER A 36 6.01 6.31 -0.88
N GLY A 37 5.87 5.80 -2.11
CA GLY A 37 4.64 5.90 -2.86
C GLY A 37 3.64 5.13 -2.04
N ASP A 38 2.66 5.84 -1.48
CA ASP A 38 1.48 5.23 -0.90
C ASP A 38 0.93 4.30 -1.98
N MET A 39 1.22 3.01 -1.82
CA MET A 39 0.67 1.96 -2.66
C MET A 39 -0.85 2.05 -2.54
N ALA A 40 -1.57 2.07 -3.65
CA ALA A 40 -3.02 2.05 -3.60
C ALA A 40 -3.49 0.83 -2.79
N LEU A 41 -4.56 0.97 -2.04
CA LEU A 41 -5.04 -0.10 -1.14
C LEU A 41 -5.30 -1.42 -1.89
N GLU A 42 -5.88 -1.33 -3.07
CA GLU A 42 -6.13 -2.49 -3.93
C GLU A 42 -4.82 -3.18 -4.35
N GLU A 43 -3.83 -2.40 -4.80
CA GLU A 43 -2.50 -2.90 -5.13
C GLU A 43 -1.80 -3.53 -3.91
N ALA A 44 -2.01 -2.96 -2.72
CA ALA A 44 -1.46 -3.49 -1.48
C ALA A 44 -2.04 -4.87 -1.13
N TRP A 45 -3.34 -5.08 -1.33
CA TRP A 45 -3.96 -6.40 -1.14
C TRP A 45 -3.41 -7.44 -2.13
N ASP A 46 -3.26 -7.07 -3.40
CA ASP A 46 -2.70 -7.95 -4.45
C ASP A 46 -1.24 -8.29 -4.17
N ALA A 47 -0.46 -7.33 -3.69
CA ALA A 47 0.95 -7.52 -3.36
C ALA A 47 1.20 -8.50 -2.21
N LEU A 48 0.18 -8.85 -1.40
CA LEU A 48 0.30 -9.93 -0.43
C LEU A 48 0.53 -11.30 -1.07
N ASN A 49 0.14 -11.51 -2.33
CA ASN A 49 0.39 -12.74 -3.08
C ASN A 49 1.80 -12.83 -3.69
N THR A 50 2.57 -11.75 -3.70
CA THR A 50 3.92 -11.74 -4.29
C THR A 50 4.85 -12.75 -3.62
N LYS A 51 5.90 -13.17 -4.34
CA LYS A 51 6.98 -13.99 -3.78
C LYS A 51 8.01 -13.15 -3.01
N SER A 52 8.07 -11.85 -3.28
CA SER A 52 9.01 -10.91 -2.65
C SER A 52 8.53 -10.55 -1.24
N TYR A 53 9.34 -10.86 -0.24
CA TYR A 53 9.03 -10.47 1.14
C TYR A 53 9.14 -8.97 1.39
N ASP A 54 9.97 -8.25 0.63
CA ASP A 54 10.07 -6.78 0.75
C ASP A 54 8.84 -6.09 0.17
N GLN A 55 8.30 -6.58 -0.95
CA GLN A 55 7.02 -6.07 -1.48
C GLN A 55 5.86 -6.37 -0.52
N LYS A 56 5.83 -7.57 0.08
CA LYS A 56 4.85 -7.90 1.13
C LYS A 56 4.93 -6.96 2.32
N ALA A 57 6.14 -6.63 2.76
CA ALA A 57 6.32 -5.71 3.88
C ALA A 57 5.74 -4.34 3.56
N ARG A 58 6.05 -3.78 2.38
CA ARG A 58 5.48 -2.50 1.93
C ARG A 58 3.96 -2.55 1.80
N ALA A 59 3.42 -3.65 1.28
CA ALA A 59 1.98 -3.86 1.20
C ALA A 59 1.31 -3.82 2.57
N ILE A 60 1.90 -4.50 3.57
CA ILE A 60 1.41 -4.50 4.95
C ILE A 60 1.48 -3.09 5.54
N GLU A 61 2.60 -2.37 5.35
CA GLU A 61 2.76 -0.99 5.80
C GLU A 61 1.68 -0.07 5.20
N SER A 62 1.40 -0.20 3.90
CA SER A 62 0.36 0.56 3.22
C SER A 62 -1.04 0.22 3.74
N ILE A 63 -1.36 -1.06 3.96
CA ILE A 63 -2.64 -1.50 4.55
C ILE A 63 -2.81 -0.92 5.96
N VAL A 64 -1.76 -0.96 6.77
CA VAL A 64 -1.78 -0.41 8.15
C VAL A 64 -1.99 1.10 8.14
N GLN A 65 -1.33 1.81 7.24
CA GLN A 65 -1.42 3.27 7.13
C GLN A 65 -2.83 3.72 6.70
N GLN A 66 -3.43 3.03 5.73
CA GLN A 66 -4.76 3.32 5.24
C GLN A 66 -5.87 2.80 6.18
N ASN A 67 -5.55 1.85 7.07
CA ASN A 67 -6.40 1.31 8.12
C ASN A 67 -7.82 0.93 7.65
N PRO A 68 -7.99 0.11 6.59
CA PRO A 68 -9.30 -0.35 6.17
C PRO A 68 -9.92 -1.29 7.24
N PRO A 69 -11.24 -1.43 7.28
CA PRO A 69 -11.92 -2.23 8.32
C PRO A 69 -11.48 -3.70 8.35
N GLU A 70 -11.04 -4.25 7.22
CA GLU A 70 -10.57 -5.64 7.10
C GLU A 70 -9.10 -5.81 7.55
N ALA A 71 -8.35 -4.73 7.76
CA ALA A 71 -6.91 -4.78 8.01
C ALA A 71 -6.55 -5.66 9.20
N ILE A 72 -7.20 -5.47 10.33
CA ILE A 72 -6.92 -6.23 11.56
C ILE A 72 -7.22 -7.72 11.36
N ALA A 73 -8.34 -8.05 10.72
CA ALA A 73 -8.72 -9.45 10.44
C ALA A 73 -7.72 -10.12 9.49
N ALA A 74 -7.33 -9.42 8.42
CA ALA A 74 -6.35 -9.90 7.45
C ALA A 74 -4.97 -10.12 8.07
N LEU A 75 -4.47 -9.16 8.85
CA LEU A 75 -3.16 -9.26 9.49
C LEU A 75 -3.11 -10.37 10.54
N LYS A 76 -4.17 -10.56 11.32
CA LYS A 76 -4.28 -11.70 12.25
C LYS A 76 -4.30 -13.03 11.49
N ALA A 77 -5.12 -13.16 10.45
CA ALA A 77 -5.18 -14.36 9.62
C ALA A 77 -3.83 -14.65 8.94
N LEU A 78 -3.11 -13.61 8.51
CA LEU A 78 -1.78 -13.76 7.94
C LEU A 78 -0.75 -14.23 8.96
N LEU A 79 -0.79 -13.72 10.19
CA LEU A 79 0.07 -14.11 11.30
C LEU A 79 -0.14 -15.58 11.70
N GLU A 80 -1.39 -16.02 11.79
CA GLU A 80 -1.80 -17.38 12.12
C GLU A 80 -1.61 -18.34 10.92
N GLY A 81 -1.34 -17.80 9.75
CA GLY A 81 -1.18 -18.58 8.52
C GLY A 81 -2.51 -19.14 8.01
N GLN A 82 -3.58 -18.42 8.26
CA GLN A 82 -4.95 -18.71 7.82
C GLN A 82 -5.38 -17.88 6.62
N LEU A 83 -4.53 -16.96 6.13
CA LEU A 83 -4.81 -16.15 4.94
C LEU A 83 -4.42 -16.92 3.67
N TYR A 84 -5.40 -17.10 2.80
CA TYR A 84 -5.29 -17.81 1.54
C TYR A 84 -5.76 -16.93 0.38
N ILE A 85 -5.30 -17.24 -0.80
CA ILE A 85 -5.74 -16.62 -2.05
C ILE A 85 -6.34 -17.70 -2.95
N ALA A 86 -7.51 -17.43 -3.53
CA ALA A 86 -8.11 -18.31 -4.50
C ALA A 86 -7.37 -18.24 -5.83
N THR A 87 -7.01 -19.39 -6.40
CA THR A 87 -6.19 -19.46 -7.63
C THR A 87 -6.96 -19.01 -8.87
N LYS A 88 -8.28 -18.97 -8.81
CA LYS A 88 -9.14 -18.68 -9.96
C LYS A 88 -9.40 -17.18 -10.16
N ASN A 89 -9.57 -16.43 -9.09
CA ASN A 89 -9.97 -15.01 -9.11
C ASN A 89 -9.09 -14.11 -8.23
N GLU A 90 -8.04 -14.66 -7.63
CA GLU A 90 -7.08 -13.98 -6.76
C GLU A 90 -7.69 -13.31 -5.51
N ASN A 91 -8.95 -13.60 -5.18
CA ASN A 91 -9.59 -13.08 -3.97
C ASN A 91 -8.94 -13.67 -2.71
N LEU A 92 -8.93 -12.87 -1.64
CA LEU A 92 -8.41 -13.23 -0.33
C LEU A 92 -9.48 -13.91 0.52
N PHE A 93 -9.09 -14.98 1.19
CA PHE A 93 -9.94 -15.77 2.08
C PHE A 93 -9.24 -16.06 3.40
N VAL A 94 -10.02 -16.04 4.47
CA VAL A 94 -9.59 -16.55 5.77
C VAL A 94 -10.06 -17.98 5.91
N MET A 95 -9.12 -18.90 6.12
CA MET A 95 -9.41 -20.33 6.27
C MET A 95 -9.56 -20.69 7.75
N ARG A 96 -10.60 -21.44 8.07
CA ARG A 96 -10.79 -22.10 9.35
C ARG A 96 -10.96 -23.60 9.13
N GLU A 97 -10.49 -24.37 10.08
CA GLU A 97 -10.72 -25.82 10.13
C GLU A 97 -11.94 -26.06 10.99
N VAL A 98 -12.96 -26.70 10.42
CA VAL A 98 -14.24 -26.98 11.06
C VAL A 98 -14.51 -28.48 10.88
N ASP A 99 -14.48 -29.22 11.98
CA ASP A 99 -14.54 -30.70 11.97
C ASP A 99 -13.44 -31.28 11.06
N ASP A 100 -13.80 -32.02 10.02
CA ASP A 100 -12.85 -32.61 9.06
C ASP A 100 -12.72 -31.77 7.75
N ASP A 101 -13.39 -30.61 7.67
CA ASP A 101 -13.46 -29.75 6.50
C ASP A 101 -12.75 -28.41 6.70
N TYR A 102 -12.54 -27.68 5.60
CA TYR A 102 -11.97 -26.35 5.57
C TYR A 102 -13.00 -25.35 5.10
N GLU A 103 -13.31 -24.38 5.93
CA GLU A 103 -14.16 -23.25 5.60
C GLU A 103 -13.28 -22.07 5.17
N PHE A 104 -13.56 -21.52 3.98
CA PHE A 104 -12.91 -20.35 3.43
C PHE A 104 -13.91 -19.19 3.40
N THR A 105 -13.75 -18.26 4.31
CA THR A 105 -14.57 -17.03 4.37
C THR A 105 -13.86 -15.94 3.57
N PRO A 106 -14.52 -15.29 2.59
CA PRO A 106 -13.89 -14.19 1.86
C PRO A 106 -13.55 -13.05 2.82
N LEU A 107 -12.41 -12.39 2.58
CA LEU A 107 -11.99 -11.23 3.38
C LEU A 107 -12.87 -10.00 3.10
N PHE A 108 -13.33 -9.90 1.87
CA PHE A 108 -14.27 -8.88 1.40
C PHE A 108 -15.66 -9.51 1.21
N GLU A 109 -16.54 -8.83 0.49
CA GLU A 109 -17.87 -9.35 0.19
C GLU A 109 -17.83 -10.67 -0.58
N GLY A 110 -18.72 -11.60 -0.22
CA GLY A 110 -18.85 -12.90 -0.87
C GLY A 110 -19.39 -13.99 0.06
N GLU A 111 -19.58 -15.17 -0.50
CA GLU A 111 -20.04 -16.34 0.22
C GLU A 111 -18.88 -17.22 0.68
N ALA A 112 -19.00 -17.80 1.88
CA ALA A 112 -18.05 -18.77 2.39
C ALA A 112 -18.11 -20.07 1.58
N VAL A 113 -16.95 -20.72 1.41
CA VAL A 113 -16.82 -21.98 0.67
C VAL A 113 -16.29 -23.05 1.62
N THR A 114 -17.08 -24.10 1.81
CA THR A 114 -16.65 -25.27 2.61
C THR A 114 -16.23 -26.41 1.70
N GLN A 115 -15.07 -27.02 1.96
CA GLN A 115 -14.58 -28.16 1.17
C GLN A 115 -13.60 -29.02 1.98
N ALA A 116 -13.61 -30.32 1.71
CA ALA A 116 -12.75 -31.31 2.37
C ALA A 116 -11.25 -31.18 2.07
N ARG A 117 -10.86 -30.38 1.11
CA ARG A 117 -9.45 -30.16 0.70
C ARG A 117 -9.18 -28.73 0.34
N LYS A 118 -7.95 -28.25 0.61
CA LYS A 118 -7.49 -26.88 0.28
C LYS A 118 -7.21 -26.67 -1.22
N ARG A 119 -7.85 -27.47 -2.11
CA ARG A 119 -7.65 -27.37 -3.56
C ARG A 119 -8.26 -26.07 -4.08
N GLY A 120 -7.52 -25.37 -4.93
CA GLY A 120 -7.94 -24.06 -5.46
C GLY A 120 -7.59 -22.87 -4.58
N PHE A 121 -7.04 -23.10 -3.38
CA PHE A 121 -6.58 -22.07 -2.48
C PHE A 121 -5.09 -22.23 -2.19
N LYS A 122 -4.36 -21.12 -2.24
CA LYS A 122 -2.92 -21.05 -1.98
C LYS A 122 -2.68 -20.22 -0.73
N LYS A 123 -1.98 -20.82 0.25
CA LYS A 123 -1.59 -20.12 1.48
C LYS A 123 -0.61 -18.99 1.19
N ILE A 124 -0.87 -17.81 1.74
CA ILE A 124 0.08 -16.71 1.73
C ILE A 124 1.13 -16.97 2.82
N ARG A 125 2.39 -17.03 2.41
CA ARG A 125 3.50 -17.32 3.31
C ARG A 125 4.18 -16.02 3.73
N ILE A 126 4.59 -15.97 5.01
CA ILE A 126 5.38 -14.89 5.60
C ILE A 126 6.68 -15.45 6.20
N ASN A 127 7.69 -14.60 6.31
CA ASN A 127 8.91 -14.88 7.05
C ASN A 127 8.88 -14.25 8.46
N ASN A 128 9.92 -14.49 9.25
CA ASN A 128 9.99 -13.96 10.60
C ASN A 128 10.00 -12.43 10.67
N ARG A 129 10.65 -11.75 9.70
CA ARG A 129 10.67 -10.27 9.61
C ARG A 129 9.26 -9.71 9.43
N ILE A 130 8.47 -10.30 8.54
CA ILE A 130 7.07 -9.89 8.32
C ILE A 130 6.22 -10.20 9.55
N ARG A 131 6.47 -11.31 10.24
CA ARG A 131 5.76 -11.65 11.48
C ARG A 131 5.95 -10.56 12.54
N ILE A 132 7.18 -10.11 12.74
CA ILE A 132 7.51 -9.01 13.68
C ILE A 132 6.82 -7.73 13.26
N LEU A 133 6.86 -7.37 11.97
CA LEU A 133 6.19 -6.19 11.43
C LEU A 133 4.68 -6.23 11.71
N ILE A 134 4.03 -7.38 11.47
CA ILE A 134 2.59 -7.53 11.73
C ILE A 134 2.26 -7.37 13.22
N HIS A 135 3.06 -7.96 14.12
CA HIS A 135 2.86 -7.79 15.57
C HIS A 135 2.92 -6.31 15.97
N GLN A 136 3.95 -5.60 15.52
CA GLN A 136 4.11 -4.18 15.80
C GLN A 136 2.96 -3.34 15.22
N SER A 137 2.53 -3.66 14.01
CA SER A 137 1.42 -2.98 13.34
C SER A 137 0.10 -3.20 14.07
N LEU A 138 -0.21 -4.45 14.45
CA LEU A 138 -1.43 -4.76 15.19
C LEU A 138 -1.47 -4.06 16.55
N ALA A 139 -0.36 -4.05 17.29
CA ALA A 139 -0.26 -3.32 18.54
C ALA A 139 -0.52 -1.82 18.36
N SER A 140 0.07 -1.21 17.32
CA SER A 140 -0.14 0.21 16.99
C SER A 140 -1.60 0.50 16.63
N MET A 141 -2.22 -0.33 15.80
CA MET A 141 -3.62 -0.16 15.39
C MET A 141 -4.59 -0.32 16.57
N GLN A 142 -4.34 -1.27 17.47
CA GLN A 142 -5.14 -1.48 18.67
C GLN A 142 -5.04 -0.31 19.65
N LEU A 143 -3.86 0.29 19.83
CA LEU A 143 -3.67 1.48 20.65
C LEU A 143 -4.38 2.71 20.10
N GLN A 144 -4.59 2.79 18.79
CA GLN A 144 -5.30 3.87 18.11
C GLN A 144 -6.81 3.60 17.97
N HIS A 145 -7.29 2.45 18.45
CA HIS A 145 -8.69 2.07 18.34
C HIS A 145 -9.61 3.07 19.06
N ALA A 146 -10.79 3.35 18.48
CA ALA A 146 -11.74 4.31 19.05
C ALA A 146 -12.28 3.87 20.43
N ASP A 147 -12.42 2.56 20.64
CA ASP A 147 -12.88 1.98 21.90
C ASP A 147 -11.75 1.99 22.96
N ALA A 148 -12.05 2.63 24.10
CA ALA A 148 -11.12 2.73 25.24
C ALA A 148 -10.80 1.36 25.87
N ALA A 149 -11.72 0.41 25.86
CA ALA A 149 -11.49 -0.93 26.39
C ALA A 149 -10.47 -1.70 25.54
N VAL A 150 -10.55 -1.57 24.23
CA VAL A 150 -9.58 -2.17 23.29
C VAL A 150 -8.19 -1.57 23.51
N ARG A 151 -8.09 -0.24 23.66
CA ARG A 151 -6.80 0.42 23.93
C ARG A 151 -6.20 -0.01 25.27
N PHE A 152 -7.04 -0.14 26.30
CA PHE A 152 -6.57 -0.58 27.61
C PHE A 152 -6.10 -2.03 27.61
N ALA A 153 -6.81 -2.93 26.93
CA ALA A 153 -6.38 -4.32 26.76
C ALA A 153 -5.04 -4.41 26.01
N ALA A 154 -4.85 -3.63 24.96
CA ALA A 154 -3.60 -3.59 24.19
C ALA A 154 -2.39 -3.10 25.02
N MET A 155 -2.61 -2.18 25.97
CA MET A 155 -1.54 -1.72 26.89
C MET A 155 -1.12 -2.78 27.91
N GLN A 156 -1.96 -3.77 28.19
CA GLN A 156 -1.64 -4.85 29.13
C GLN A 156 -0.85 -5.99 28.46
N GLU A 157 -0.84 -6.07 27.13
CA GLU A 157 -0.13 -7.08 26.36
C GLU A 157 1.31 -6.66 25.96
N LEU A 158 1.69 -5.41 26.22
CA LEU A 158 3.01 -4.86 25.97
C LEU A 158 3.97 -5.04 27.15
#